data_51ffbbcf27036bf2ed4d03fa289b96f3
#
_entry.id   51ffbbcf27036bf2ed4d03fa289b96f3
#
_cell.length_a   1.000
_cell.length_b   1.000
_cell.length_c   1.000
_cell.angle_alpha   90.00
_cell.angle_beta   90.00
_cell.angle_gamma   90.00
#
_symmetry.space_group_name_H-M   'P 1'
#
loop_
_entity.id
_entity.type
_entity.pdbx_description
1 polymer ?
#
loop_
_entity_poly.entity_id
_entity_poly.type
_entity_poly.pdbx_seq_one_letter_code
_entity_poly.pdbx_strand_id
1 'polypeptide(L)'
;LCSMSCPMGINTGDLTHIIRQKELPQGSMGYKAGNFAANHFAGIKSALRPVLGLANLGHSVLGTKAMSCITKGMHNVLGIPLWTPAMPKAYSIKSSQLAIDNDTLRNKNADKDSAANGQLKVVYFPSCINQTMGLPKKSPVEQALASKMIALLQKGGYEVIFPENMEKLCCGTIWESKGMLDIADRKSAELEAALWKASEQGRYPVLCDQSPCLHRMRETIHKMKLYEPAEFIYTFLRNRLVFTPTDRPVAVHITCSMRKMGPVSYTHLRAHETSQDL
;
A
#
# COMPACT_ATOMS: atom_id res chain seq x y z
N LEU A 1 -13.68 10.24 9.10
CA LEU A 1 -14.98 9.93 9.71
C LEU A 1 -15.52 11.09 10.53
N CYS A 2 -14.67 11.84 11.27
CA CYS A 2 -15.14 12.92 12.14
C CYS A 2 -15.93 13.99 11.39
N SER A 3 -15.48 14.39 10.18
CA SER A 3 -16.21 15.37 9.37
C SER A 3 -17.57 14.87 8.87
N MET A 4 -17.71 13.57 8.63
CA MET A 4 -18.97 12.97 8.16
C MET A 4 -19.97 12.77 9.30
N SER A 5 -19.49 12.62 10.53
CA SER A 5 -20.33 12.42 11.73
C SER A 5 -20.51 13.70 12.55
N CYS A 6 -19.77 14.76 12.21
CA CYS A 6 -19.85 16.03 12.92
C CYS A 6 -20.91 16.92 12.25
N PRO A 7 -21.96 17.37 12.96
CA PRO A 7 -22.98 18.26 12.38
C PRO A 7 -22.41 19.61 11.94
N MET A 8 -21.24 20.02 12.48
CA MET A 8 -20.51 21.24 12.09
C MET A 8 -19.51 21.00 10.96
N GLY A 9 -19.39 19.78 10.43
CA GLY A 9 -18.46 19.44 9.38
C GLY A 9 -16.97 19.50 9.77
N ILE A 10 -16.65 19.57 11.07
CA ILE A 10 -15.26 19.72 11.54
C ILE A 10 -14.49 18.42 11.32
N ASN A 11 -13.38 18.51 10.56
CA ASN A 11 -12.44 17.44 10.38
C ASN A 11 -11.30 17.55 11.42
N THR A 12 -11.36 16.75 12.46
CA THR A 12 -10.31 16.72 13.51
C THR A 12 -8.95 16.25 12.97
N GLY A 13 -8.93 15.50 11.87
CA GLY A 13 -7.70 15.11 11.18
C GLY A 13 -6.95 16.31 10.63
N ASP A 14 -7.65 17.18 9.90
CA ASP A 14 -7.08 18.39 9.30
C ASP A 14 -6.58 19.34 10.39
N LEU A 15 -7.38 19.51 11.47
CA LEU A 15 -6.96 20.28 12.64
C LEU A 15 -5.65 19.74 13.24
N THR A 16 -5.55 18.43 13.38
CA THR A 16 -4.33 17.77 13.90
C THR A 16 -3.13 18.02 12.99
N HIS A 17 -3.31 17.99 11.66
CA HIS A 17 -2.24 18.30 10.71
C HIS A 17 -1.77 19.75 10.83
N ILE A 18 -2.69 20.70 10.96
CA ILE A 18 -2.37 22.13 11.16
C ILE A 18 -1.60 22.36 12.46
N ILE A 19 -2.04 21.73 13.55
CA ILE A 19 -1.33 21.82 14.84
C ILE A 19 0.09 21.27 14.72
N ARG A 20 0.25 20.08 14.17
CA ARG A 20 1.58 19.45 13.97
C ARG A 20 2.49 20.28 13.08
N GLN A 21 1.96 20.92 12.04
CA GLN A 21 2.73 21.81 11.19
C GLN A 21 3.25 23.03 11.95
N LYS A 22 2.45 23.60 12.87
CA LYS A 22 2.86 24.70 13.72
C LYS A 22 3.90 24.29 14.78
N GLU A 23 3.75 23.09 15.34
CA GLU A 23 4.67 22.56 16.36
C GLU A 23 6.01 22.09 15.77
N LEU A 24 6.09 21.85 14.45
CA LEU A 24 7.28 21.35 13.78
C LEU A 24 7.83 22.35 12.75
N PRO A 25 8.42 23.47 13.18
CA PRO A 25 8.97 24.46 12.26
C PRO A 25 10.13 23.88 11.47
N GLN A 26 10.34 24.38 10.24
CA GLN A 26 11.36 23.88 9.28
C GLN A 26 12.80 23.85 9.83
N GLY A 27 13.13 24.70 10.82
CA GLY A 27 14.45 24.71 11.47
C GLY A 27 14.65 23.64 12.56
N SER A 28 13.59 22.98 13.02
CA SER A 28 13.63 22.01 14.12
C SER A 28 14.42 20.75 13.78
N MET A 29 15.00 20.10 14.80
CA MET A 29 15.71 18.82 14.62
C MET A 29 14.78 17.73 14.04
N GLY A 30 13.52 17.71 14.48
CA GLY A 30 12.52 16.76 13.97
C GLY A 30 12.24 16.95 12.46
N TYR A 31 12.13 18.21 12.02
CA TYR A 31 11.97 18.53 10.62
C TYR A 31 13.22 18.13 9.79
N LYS A 32 14.43 18.46 10.28
CA LYS A 32 15.68 18.06 9.61
C LYS A 32 15.82 16.56 9.49
N ALA A 33 15.48 15.81 10.53
CA ALA A 33 15.45 14.34 10.50
C ALA A 33 14.43 13.81 9.50
N GLY A 34 13.22 14.38 9.43
CA GLY A 34 12.20 14.03 8.44
C GLY A 34 12.64 14.30 7.01
N ASN A 35 13.30 15.44 6.76
CA ASN A 35 13.84 15.78 5.45
C ASN A 35 15.01 14.86 5.05
N PHE A 36 15.90 14.55 5.98
CA PHE A 36 16.96 13.55 5.77
C PHE A 36 16.36 12.19 5.39
N ALA A 37 15.34 11.74 6.12
CA ALA A 37 14.63 10.49 5.83
C ALA A 37 13.98 10.49 4.44
N ALA A 38 13.42 11.61 4.00
CA ALA A 38 12.84 11.75 2.66
C ALA A 38 13.88 11.63 1.56
N ASN A 39 15.04 12.26 1.74
CA ASN A 39 16.13 12.24 0.78
C ASN A 39 16.83 10.86 0.69
N HIS A 40 16.86 10.12 1.80
CA HIS A 40 17.51 8.80 1.89
C HIS A 40 16.51 7.65 2.00
N PHE A 41 15.29 7.83 1.49
CA PHE A 41 14.17 6.92 1.71
C PHE A 41 14.44 5.47 1.25
N ALA A 42 15.07 5.29 0.10
CA ALA A 42 15.47 3.96 -0.37
C ALA A 42 16.46 3.27 0.58
N GLY A 43 17.46 4.00 1.07
CA GLY A 43 18.43 3.48 2.04
C GLY A 43 17.77 3.05 3.36
N ILE A 44 16.83 3.87 3.86
CA ILE A 44 16.07 3.56 5.08
C ILE A 44 15.23 2.29 4.89
N LYS A 45 14.52 2.15 3.76
CA LYS A 45 13.77 0.93 3.44
C LYS A 45 14.68 -0.30 3.34
N SER A 46 15.85 -0.14 2.74
CA SER A 46 16.84 -1.22 2.62
C SER A 46 17.39 -1.63 3.99
N ALA A 47 17.66 -0.66 4.88
CA ALA A 47 18.13 -0.92 6.23
C ALA A 47 17.04 -1.54 7.12
N LEU A 48 15.77 -1.26 6.86
CA LEU A 48 14.67 -1.85 7.63
C LEU A 48 14.55 -3.37 7.43
N ARG A 49 14.87 -3.87 6.24
CA ARG A 49 14.77 -5.30 5.93
C ARG A 49 15.65 -6.18 6.82
N PRO A 50 16.98 -5.94 6.97
CA PRO A 50 17.79 -6.72 7.90
C PRO A 50 17.35 -6.57 9.35
N VAL A 51 16.88 -5.40 9.79
CA VAL A 51 16.33 -5.19 11.14
C VAL A 51 15.11 -6.08 11.39
N LEU A 52 14.17 -6.14 10.44
CA LEU A 52 13.02 -7.05 10.51
C LEU A 52 13.46 -8.51 10.48
N GLY A 53 14.49 -8.86 9.71
CA GLY A 53 15.07 -10.19 9.66
C GLY A 53 15.66 -10.62 11.00
N LEU A 54 16.45 -9.76 11.62
CA LEU A 54 17.04 -9.98 12.96
C LEU A 54 15.97 -10.09 14.04
N ALA A 55 14.94 -9.21 14.02
CA ALA A 55 13.83 -9.28 14.96
C ALA A 55 13.07 -10.62 14.84
N ASN A 56 12.86 -11.09 13.60
CA ASN A 56 12.20 -12.38 13.36
C ASN A 56 13.08 -13.57 13.80
N LEU A 57 14.39 -13.50 13.59
CA LEU A 57 15.35 -14.52 14.07
C LEU A 57 15.38 -14.53 15.59
N GLY A 58 15.50 -13.35 16.23
CA GLY A 58 15.44 -13.21 17.70
C GLY A 58 14.15 -13.79 18.28
N HIS A 59 13.01 -13.53 17.63
CA HIS A 59 11.73 -14.14 18.03
C HIS A 59 11.74 -15.68 17.89
N SER A 60 12.44 -16.20 16.88
CA SER A 60 12.53 -17.66 16.68
C SER A 60 13.34 -18.35 17.75
N VAL A 61 14.40 -17.70 18.24
CA VAL A 61 15.33 -18.24 19.23
C VAL A 61 14.84 -18.01 20.67
N LEU A 62 14.45 -16.76 20.98
CA LEU A 62 14.12 -16.34 22.34
C LEU A 62 12.64 -16.54 22.71
N GLY A 63 11.79 -16.68 21.72
CA GLY A 63 10.34 -16.79 21.90
C GLY A 63 9.66 -15.45 22.26
N THR A 64 8.32 -15.48 22.31
CA THR A 64 7.49 -14.27 22.44
C THR A 64 7.69 -13.53 23.78
N LYS A 65 7.79 -14.26 24.89
CA LYS A 65 7.89 -13.65 26.24
C LYS A 65 9.22 -12.90 26.42
N ALA A 66 10.34 -13.53 26.07
CA ALA A 66 11.65 -12.92 26.17
C ALA A 66 11.82 -11.71 25.24
N MET A 67 11.38 -11.82 23.98
CA MET A 67 11.37 -10.69 23.04
C MET A 67 10.56 -9.50 23.56
N SER A 68 9.37 -9.74 24.11
CA SER A 68 8.54 -8.68 24.68
C SER A 68 9.22 -8.00 25.87
N CYS A 69 9.90 -8.76 26.74
CA CYS A 69 10.63 -8.22 27.90
C CYS A 69 11.80 -7.35 27.46
N ILE A 70 12.66 -7.86 26.57
CA ILE A 70 13.84 -7.14 26.04
C ILE A 70 13.40 -5.86 25.33
N THR A 71 12.40 -5.92 24.46
CA THR A 71 11.95 -4.74 23.70
C THR A 71 11.23 -3.71 24.56
N LYS A 72 10.57 -4.10 25.67
CA LYS A 72 10.06 -3.15 26.68
C LYS A 72 11.21 -2.42 27.36
N GLY A 73 12.27 -3.11 27.75
CA GLY A 73 13.47 -2.47 28.30
C GLY A 73 14.10 -1.48 27.31
N MET A 74 14.27 -1.89 26.06
CA MET A 74 14.79 -1.03 25.00
C MET A 74 13.87 0.16 24.69
N HIS A 75 12.56 -0.02 24.75
CA HIS A 75 11.59 1.07 24.58
C HIS A 75 11.76 2.13 25.65
N ASN A 76 11.88 1.73 26.91
CA ASN A 76 12.01 2.66 28.05
C ASN A 76 13.33 3.46 28.02
N VAL A 77 14.40 2.88 27.49
CA VAL A 77 15.74 3.52 27.47
C VAL A 77 15.98 4.29 26.18
N LEU A 78 15.57 3.75 25.03
CA LEU A 78 15.91 4.26 23.69
C LEU A 78 14.70 4.80 22.92
N GLY A 79 13.47 4.69 23.45
CA GLY A 79 12.26 5.11 22.75
C GLY A 79 11.93 4.29 21.49
N ILE A 80 12.54 3.11 21.33
CA ILE A 80 12.31 2.23 20.16
C ILE A 80 10.86 1.71 20.20
N PRO A 81 10.18 1.57 19.03
CA PRO A 81 8.84 1.00 18.99
C PRO A 81 8.78 -0.38 19.65
N LEU A 82 7.71 -0.64 20.39
CA LEU A 82 7.48 -1.94 21.02
C LEU A 82 7.34 -3.02 19.96
N TRP A 83 8.06 -4.12 20.16
CA TRP A 83 7.90 -5.30 19.33
C TRP A 83 6.62 -6.05 19.69
N THR A 84 5.94 -6.59 18.67
CA THR A 84 4.77 -7.44 18.84
C THR A 84 4.92 -8.73 18.02
N PRO A 85 4.26 -9.84 18.40
CA PRO A 85 4.25 -11.10 17.61
C PRO A 85 3.69 -10.93 16.19
N ALA A 86 2.89 -9.88 15.98
CA ALA A 86 2.33 -9.54 14.67
C ALA A 86 3.31 -8.76 13.75
N MET A 87 4.55 -8.48 14.24
CA MET A 87 5.55 -7.79 13.42
C MET A 87 5.85 -8.58 12.15
N PRO A 88 5.78 -7.94 10.97
CA PRO A 88 5.97 -8.62 9.70
C PRO A 88 7.43 -9.04 9.49
N LYS A 89 7.63 -10.09 8.70
CA LYS A 89 8.96 -10.44 8.18
C LYS A 89 9.40 -9.43 7.13
N ALA A 90 10.71 -9.33 6.90
CA ALA A 90 11.23 -8.61 5.75
C ALA A 90 10.67 -9.19 4.44
N TYR A 91 10.36 -8.31 3.52
CA TYR A 91 9.88 -8.66 2.19
C TYR A 91 10.59 -7.85 1.12
N SER A 92 10.74 -8.43 -0.06
CA SER A 92 11.21 -7.76 -1.25
C SER A 92 10.49 -8.36 -2.45
N ILE A 93 10.05 -7.52 -3.36
CA ILE A 93 9.50 -7.97 -4.64
C ILE A 93 10.68 -8.52 -5.45
N LYS A 94 10.70 -9.81 -5.70
CA LYS A 94 11.79 -10.45 -6.44
C LYS A 94 11.69 -10.19 -7.93
N SER A 95 12.79 -10.04 -8.60
CA SER A 95 12.86 -9.91 -10.07
C SER A 95 12.19 -11.08 -10.79
N SER A 96 12.22 -12.28 -10.21
CA SER A 96 11.52 -13.46 -10.74
C SER A 96 9.99 -13.35 -10.71
N GLN A 97 9.43 -12.47 -9.86
CA GLN A 97 8.00 -12.16 -9.85
C GLN A 97 7.64 -11.11 -10.91
N LEU A 98 8.64 -10.38 -11.41
CA LEU A 98 8.53 -9.44 -12.51
C LEU A 98 8.61 -10.14 -13.88
N ALA A 99 9.27 -11.28 -13.92
CA ALA A 99 9.55 -12.09 -15.11
C ALA A 99 8.81 -13.43 -15.07
N ILE A 100 7.53 -13.47 -14.66
CA ILE A 100 6.75 -14.68 -14.89
C ILE A 100 6.50 -14.76 -16.39
N ASP A 101 7.09 -15.80 -16.98
CA ASP A 101 7.01 -16.18 -18.37
C ASP A 101 5.62 -15.89 -18.97
N ASN A 102 5.58 -14.88 -19.83
CA ASN A 102 4.43 -14.63 -20.69
C ASN A 102 4.05 -15.85 -21.53
N ASP A 103 4.96 -16.80 -21.73
CA ASP A 103 4.72 -18.03 -22.49
C ASP A 103 3.85 -19.06 -21.74
N THR A 104 3.95 -19.17 -20.43
CA THR A 104 3.16 -20.13 -19.64
C THR A 104 1.70 -19.73 -19.49
N LEU A 105 1.39 -18.41 -19.56
CA LEU A 105 0.02 -17.88 -19.47
C LEU A 105 -0.67 -17.80 -20.85
N ARG A 106 0.09 -17.69 -21.92
CA ARG A 106 -0.42 -17.68 -23.28
C ARG A 106 -1.09 -19.01 -23.69
N ASN A 107 -0.73 -20.11 -23.05
CA ASN A 107 -1.11 -21.45 -23.50
C ASN A 107 -2.39 -22.02 -22.85
N LYS A 108 -3.08 -21.31 -21.95
CA LYS A 108 -4.24 -21.90 -21.27
C LYS A 108 -5.60 -21.22 -21.44
N ASN A 109 -5.68 -19.96 -21.89
CA ASN A 109 -6.98 -19.25 -22.06
C ASN A 109 -6.94 -18.19 -23.18
N ALA A 110 -6.32 -18.45 -24.30
CA ALA A 110 -6.39 -17.57 -25.45
C ALA A 110 -7.71 -17.84 -26.21
N ASP A 111 -8.78 -17.19 -25.78
CA ASP A 111 -9.91 -16.95 -26.66
C ASP A 111 -9.47 -16.06 -27.83
N LYS A 112 -9.87 -16.42 -29.03
CA LYS A 112 -9.42 -15.87 -30.32
C LYS A 112 -9.65 -14.36 -30.53
N ASP A 113 -10.33 -13.68 -29.59
CA ASP A 113 -10.62 -12.25 -29.66
C ASP A 113 -9.52 -11.34 -29.10
N SER A 114 -8.47 -11.90 -28.47
CA SER A 114 -7.37 -11.13 -27.89
C SER A 114 -6.28 -10.70 -28.88
N ALA A 115 -6.33 -11.19 -30.10
CA ALA A 115 -5.30 -10.91 -31.12
C ALA A 115 -5.45 -9.54 -31.80
N ALA A 116 -6.57 -8.84 -31.63
CA ALA A 116 -6.85 -7.56 -32.27
C ALA A 116 -6.65 -6.34 -31.33
N ASN A 117 -6.57 -6.54 -30.01
CA ASN A 117 -6.33 -5.48 -29.03
C ASN A 117 -4.98 -5.73 -28.34
N GLY A 118 -4.06 -4.75 -28.45
CA GLY A 118 -2.72 -4.81 -27.89
C GLY A 118 -2.71 -5.26 -26.41
N GLN A 119 -1.60 -5.84 -25.98
CA GLN A 119 -1.38 -6.39 -24.65
C GLN A 119 -1.88 -5.43 -23.55
N LEU A 120 -2.75 -5.93 -22.66
CA LEU A 120 -3.28 -5.15 -21.55
C LEU A 120 -2.16 -4.85 -20.55
N LYS A 121 -2.02 -3.59 -20.18
CA LYS A 121 -0.97 -3.14 -19.26
C LYS A 121 -1.57 -2.42 -18.07
N VAL A 122 -0.95 -2.57 -16.91
CA VAL A 122 -1.29 -1.87 -15.68
C VAL A 122 -0.01 -1.46 -14.95
N VAL A 123 0.04 -0.21 -14.51
CA VAL A 123 1.11 0.23 -13.62
C VAL A 123 0.73 -0.12 -12.19
N TYR A 124 1.51 -0.96 -11.55
CA TYR A 124 1.31 -1.33 -10.16
C TYR A 124 2.31 -0.60 -9.28
N PHE A 125 1.81 0.22 -8.37
CA PHE A 125 2.58 0.88 -7.32
C PHE A 125 2.23 0.27 -5.96
N PRO A 126 2.94 -0.78 -5.53
CA PRO A 126 2.82 -1.29 -4.17
C PRO A 126 3.29 -0.23 -3.19
N SER A 127 2.56 -0.05 -2.10
CA SER A 127 2.93 0.89 -1.04
C SER A 127 4.31 0.57 -0.47
N CYS A 128 4.98 1.56 0.11
CA CYS A 128 6.30 1.36 0.73
C CYS A 128 6.29 0.27 1.82
N ILE A 129 5.18 0.11 2.52
CA ILE A 129 4.98 -0.97 3.50
C ILE A 129 4.98 -2.33 2.79
N ASN A 130 4.18 -2.50 1.74
CA ASN A 130 4.08 -3.76 1.00
C ASN A 130 5.33 -4.08 0.16
N GLN A 131 6.21 -3.09 -0.07
CA GLN A 131 7.53 -3.32 -0.65
C GLN A 131 8.56 -3.86 0.34
N THR A 132 8.38 -3.62 1.65
CA THR A 132 9.40 -3.90 2.68
C THR A 132 8.96 -4.90 3.73
N MET A 133 7.67 -4.99 3.99
CA MET A 133 7.06 -5.79 5.03
C MET A 133 6.19 -6.89 4.41
N GLY A 134 6.50 -8.13 4.76
CA GLY A 134 5.73 -9.30 4.35
C GLY A 134 4.74 -9.73 5.42
N LEU A 135 4.54 -11.03 5.53
CA LEU A 135 3.60 -11.63 6.48
C LEU A 135 4.22 -11.82 7.87
N PRO A 136 3.46 -11.75 8.94
CA PRO A 136 3.90 -12.16 10.26
C PRO A 136 4.18 -13.66 10.31
N LYS A 137 4.96 -14.12 11.30
CA LYS A 137 5.44 -15.51 11.40
C LYS A 137 4.33 -16.56 11.42
N LYS A 138 3.19 -16.26 12.03
CA LYS A 138 2.03 -17.16 12.15
C LYS A 138 0.85 -16.70 11.30
N SER A 139 1.11 -16.14 10.15
CA SER A 139 0.04 -15.73 9.24
C SER A 139 -0.71 -16.95 8.70
N PRO A 140 -2.04 -16.95 8.67
CA PRO A 140 -2.82 -17.97 7.98
C PRO A 140 -2.71 -17.88 6.46
N VAL A 141 -2.07 -16.83 5.95
CA VAL A 141 -1.88 -16.53 4.53
C VAL A 141 -0.44 -16.83 4.16
N GLU A 142 -0.21 -17.51 3.04
CA GLU A 142 1.12 -17.96 2.61
C GLU A 142 1.91 -16.92 1.81
N GLN A 143 1.22 -16.02 1.11
CA GLN A 143 1.85 -15.06 0.19
C GLN A 143 1.60 -13.61 0.62
N ALA A 144 2.62 -12.77 0.48
CA ALA A 144 2.51 -11.33 0.70
C ALA A 144 1.49 -10.68 -0.27
N LEU A 145 0.87 -9.58 0.16
CA LEU A 145 -0.16 -8.90 -0.62
C LEU A 145 0.32 -8.51 -2.02
N ALA A 146 1.52 -7.94 -2.12
CA ALA A 146 2.08 -7.55 -3.41
C ALA A 146 2.24 -8.75 -4.37
N SER A 147 2.71 -9.91 -3.87
CA SER A 147 2.81 -11.13 -4.69
C SER A 147 1.45 -11.62 -5.18
N LYS A 148 0.43 -11.60 -4.31
CA LYS A 148 -0.93 -11.99 -4.69
C LYS A 148 -1.53 -11.05 -5.72
N MET A 149 -1.28 -9.74 -5.57
CA MET A 149 -1.77 -8.74 -6.52
C MET A 149 -1.15 -8.94 -7.90
N ILE A 150 0.18 -9.13 -7.96
CA ILE A 150 0.88 -9.43 -9.22
C ILE A 150 0.29 -10.67 -9.90
N ALA A 151 0.16 -11.77 -9.15
CA ALA A 151 -0.39 -13.02 -9.67
C ALA A 151 -1.85 -12.85 -10.16
N LEU A 152 -2.66 -12.07 -9.46
CA LEU A 152 -4.05 -11.80 -9.85
C LEU A 152 -4.13 -10.99 -11.15
N LEU A 153 -3.32 -9.93 -11.27
CA LEU A 153 -3.25 -9.10 -12.47
C LEU A 153 -2.80 -9.91 -13.69
N GLN A 154 -1.75 -10.73 -13.53
CA GLN A 154 -1.25 -11.60 -14.57
C GLN A 154 -2.28 -12.66 -14.96
N LYS A 155 -2.98 -13.26 -13.99
CA LYS A 155 -4.08 -14.20 -14.27
C LYS A 155 -5.22 -13.54 -15.05
N GLY A 156 -5.45 -12.24 -14.84
CA GLY A 156 -6.41 -11.43 -15.62
C GLY A 156 -5.90 -11.01 -17.00
N GLY A 157 -4.70 -11.43 -17.41
CA GLY A 157 -4.10 -11.12 -18.71
C GLY A 157 -3.38 -9.79 -18.79
N TYR A 158 -3.05 -9.17 -17.65
CA TYR A 158 -2.33 -7.91 -17.60
C TYR A 158 -0.82 -8.10 -17.49
N GLU A 159 -0.06 -7.35 -18.29
CA GLU A 159 1.35 -7.07 -18.05
C GLU A 159 1.45 -6.07 -16.91
N VAL A 160 2.21 -6.42 -15.88
CA VAL A 160 2.39 -5.55 -14.71
C VAL A 160 3.65 -4.73 -14.88
N ILE A 161 3.49 -3.42 -14.96
CA ILE A 161 4.58 -2.45 -15.08
C ILE A 161 4.84 -1.82 -13.71
N PHE A 162 6.11 -1.69 -13.35
CA PHE A 162 6.52 -0.97 -12.14
C PHE A 162 7.18 0.36 -12.52
N PRO A 163 6.93 1.43 -11.74
CA PRO A 163 7.66 2.68 -11.95
C PRO A 163 9.14 2.51 -11.68
N GLU A 164 9.98 3.20 -12.44
CA GLU A 164 11.42 3.21 -12.24
C GLU A 164 11.79 3.72 -10.84
N ASN A 165 12.86 3.18 -10.27
CA ASN A 165 13.35 3.56 -8.94
C ASN A 165 12.27 3.49 -7.84
N MET A 166 11.37 2.53 -7.94
CA MET A 166 10.22 2.36 -7.05
C MET A 166 10.60 2.40 -5.55
N GLU A 167 11.80 1.97 -5.21
CA GLU A 167 12.33 1.99 -3.83
C GLU A 167 12.51 3.40 -3.26
N LYS A 168 12.65 4.44 -4.11
CA LYS A 168 12.77 5.84 -3.71
C LYS A 168 11.42 6.54 -3.61
N LEU A 169 10.38 5.95 -4.22
CA LEU A 169 9.06 6.58 -4.35
C LEU A 169 8.23 6.40 -3.09
N CYS A 170 7.45 7.44 -2.78
CA CYS A 170 6.47 7.45 -1.70
C CYS A 170 5.34 8.44 -2.03
N CYS A 171 4.12 8.11 -1.61
CA CYS A 171 2.96 9.00 -1.76
C CYS A 171 3.00 10.26 -0.89
N GLY A 172 3.91 10.34 0.08
CA GLY A 172 4.04 11.50 0.97
C GLY A 172 3.23 11.43 2.27
N THR A 173 2.27 10.51 2.40
CA THR A 173 1.35 10.44 3.57
C THR A 173 2.07 10.40 4.92
N ILE A 174 3.24 9.77 5.03
CA ILE A 174 3.98 9.70 6.30
C ILE A 174 4.49 11.07 6.76
N TRP A 175 4.91 11.94 5.84
CA TRP A 175 5.34 13.32 6.15
C TRP A 175 4.14 14.22 6.38
N GLU A 176 3.10 14.12 5.56
CA GLU A 176 1.83 14.83 5.78
C GLU A 176 1.27 14.57 7.19
N SER A 177 1.21 13.31 7.61
CA SER A 177 0.72 12.93 8.94
C SER A 177 1.56 13.51 10.08
N LYS A 178 2.79 13.96 9.80
CA LYS A 178 3.69 14.62 10.76
C LYS A 178 3.68 16.15 10.64
N GLY A 179 2.89 16.72 9.73
CA GLY A 179 2.84 18.17 9.49
C GLY A 179 3.94 18.72 8.57
N MET A 180 4.66 17.85 7.86
CA MET A 180 5.73 18.24 6.91
C MET A 180 5.18 18.26 5.48
N LEU A 181 4.25 19.19 5.19
CA LEU A 181 3.48 19.21 3.94
C LEU A 181 4.37 19.42 2.71
N ASP A 182 5.35 20.31 2.79
CA ASP A 182 6.31 20.60 1.70
C ASP A 182 7.12 19.38 1.30
N ILE A 183 7.57 18.58 2.28
CA ILE A 183 8.25 17.31 2.03
C ILE A 183 7.28 16.28 1.42
N ALA A 184 6.06 16.23 1.95
CA ALA A 184 5.01 15.35 1.45
C ALA A 184 4.66 15.66 -0.01
N ASP A 185 4.52 16.94 -0.37
CA ASP A 185 4.19 17.39 -1.72
C ASP A 185 5.34 17.11 -2.69
N ARG A 186 6.59 17.33 -2.27
CA ARG A 186 7.77 16.94 -3.05
C ARG A 186 7.78 15.45 -3.37
N LYS A 187 7.51 14.59 -2.36
CA LYS A 187 7.45 13.13 -2.57
C LYS A 187 6.27 12.72 -3.46
N SER A 188 5.13 13.39 -3.36
CA SER A 188 4.00 13.18 -4.27
C SER A 188 4.34 13.57 -5.71
N ALA A 189 5.04 14.67 -5.92
CA ALA A 189 5.47 15.12 -7.25
C ALA A 189 6.49 14.15 -7.89
N GLU A 190 7.46 13.66 -7.09
CA GLU A 190 8.40 12.62 -7.55
C GLU A 190 7.64 11.34 -7.98
N LEU A 191 6.65 10.94 -7.21
CA LEU A 191 5.80 9.79 -7.53
C LEU A 191 4.96 10.03 -8.79
N GLU A 192 4.32 11.20 -8.92
CA GLU A 192 3.53 11.56 -10.10
C GLU A 192 4.37 11.47 -11.37
N ALA A 193 5.57 12.04 -11.38
CA ALA A 193 6.47 12.00 -12.52
C ALA A 193 6.84 10.56 -12.94
N ALA A 194 7.15 9.70 -11.95
CA ALA A 194 7.50 8.32 -12.21
C ALA A 194 6.30 7.50 -12.74
N LEU A 195 5.12 7.70 -12.16
CA LEU A 195 3.88 7.04 -12.61
C LEU A 195 3.43 7.52 -13.99
N TRP A 196 3.56 8.81 -14.27
CA TRP A 196 3.27 9.40 -15.58
C TRP A 196 4.12 8.77 -16.68
N LYS A 197 5.42 8.60 -16.43
CA LYS A 197 6.33 7.90 -17.33
C LYS A 197 5.94 6.43 -17.50
N ALA A 198 5.72 5.72 -16.39
CA ALA A 198 5.41 4.29 -16.40
C ALA A 198 4.05 3.98 -17.06
N SER A 199 3.07 4.88 -16.95
CA SER A 199 1.74 4.73 -17.54
C SER A 199 1.65 5.19 -19.01
N GLU A 200 2.76 5.50 -19.65
CA GLU A 200 2.78 6.12 -20.99
C GLU A 200 1.83 7.32 -21.04
N GLN A 201 2.09 8.30 -20.17
CA GLN A 201 1.33 9.54 -20.09
C GLN A 201 -0.15 9.34 -19.70
N GLY A 202 -0.41 8.39 -18.81
CA GLY A 202 -1.75 8.10 -18.30
C GLY A 202 -2.57 7.17 -19.21
N ARG A 203 -1.94 6.60 -20.24
CA ARG A 203 -2.58 5.61 -21.13
C ARG A 203 -2.99 4.35 -20.38
N TYR A 204 -2.14 3.87 -19.46
CA TYR A 204 -2.41 2.69 -18.66
C TYR A 204 -2.95 3.06 -17.28
N PRO A 205 -3.91 2.28 -16.74
CA PRO A 205 -4.40 2.49 -15.40
C PRO A 205 -3.30 2.26 -14.36
N VAL A 206 -3.35 3.03 -13.27
CA VAL A 206 -2.41 2.90 -12.16
C VAL A 206 -3.12 2.29 -10.96
N LEU A 207 -2.57 1.23 -10.40
CA LEU A 207 -3.08 0.52 -9.25
C LEU A 207 -2.19 0.77 -8.02
N CYS A 208 -2.79 1.19 -6.90
CA CYS A 208 -2.12 1.30 -5.60
C CYS A 208 -2.83 0.43 -4.57
N ASP A 209 -2.07 -0.35 -3.80
CA ASP A 209 -2.59 -1.39 -2.88
C ASP A 209 -2.87 -0.90 -1.46
N GLN A 210 -2.75 0.40 -1.18
CA GLN A 210 -2.95 0.99 0.14
C GLN A 210 -3.87 2.20 0.08
N SER A 211 -5.04 2.11 0.72
CA SER A 211 -6.05 3.16 0.66
C SER A 211 -5.59 4.52 1.20
N PRO A 212 -4.80 4.66 2.29
CA PRO A 212 -4.26 5.96 2.68
C PRO A 212 -3.30 6.57 1.65
N CYS A 213 -2.45 5.73 1.02
CA CYS A 213 -1.57 6.18 -0.06
C CYS A 213 -2.38 6.65 -1.27
N LEU A 214 -3.36 5.85 -1.68
CA LEU A 214 -4.22 6.18 -2.81
C LEU A 214 -5.06 7.44 -2.56
N HIS A 215 -5.55 7.64 -1.33
CA HIS A 215 -6.27 8.86 -0.95
C HIS A 215 -5.40 10.10 -1.21
N ARG A 216 -4.19 10.13 -0.65
CA ARG A 216 -3.24 11.22 -0.91
C ARG A 216 -2.91 11.37 -2.39
N MET A 217 -2.66 10.27 -3.09
CA MET A 217 -2.37 10.30 -4.52
C MET A 217 -3.53 10.92 -5.31
N ARG A 218 -4.79 10.62 -4.97
CA ARG A 218 -5.96 11.22 -5.63
C ARG A 218 -6.13 12.71 -5.33
N GLU A 219 -5.64 13.17 -4.17
CA GLU A 219 -5.63 14.59 -3.80
C GLU A 219 -4.55 15.39 -4.53
N THR A 220 -3.45 14.76 -4.91
CA THR A 220 -2.26 15.44 -5.48
C THR A 220 -2.01 15.13 -6.94
N ILE A 221 -2.48 14.00 -7.46
CA ILE A 221 -2.22 13.51 -8.82
C ILE A 221 -3.55 13.47 -9.59
N HIS A 222 -3.71 14.34 -10.58
CA HIS A 222 -4.94 14.46 -11.37
C HIS A 222 -4.78 14.07 -12.84
N LYS A 223 -3.54 13.88 -13.31
CA LYS A 223 -3.24 13.62 -14.73
C LYS A 223 -3.53 12.19 -15.18
N MET A 224 -3.70 11.25 -14.25
CA MET A 224 -3.88 9.83 -14.57
C MET A 224 -4.97 9.19 -13.70
N LYS A 225 -5.53 8.08 -14.18
CA LYS A 225 -6.55 7.33 -13.44
C LYS A 225 -5.90 6.38 -12.44
N LEU A 226 -6.23 6.59 -11.16
CA LEU A 226 -5.71 5.84 -10.03
C LEU A 226 -6.81 4.94 -9.47
N TYR A 227 -6.50 3.67 -9.28
CA TYR A 227 -7.44 2.65 -8.83
C TYR A 227 -6.96 2.00 -7.55
N GLU A 228 -7.90 1.65 -6.69
CA GLU A 228 -7.66 0.73 -5.58
C GLU A 228 -7.92 -0.72 -6.02
N PRO A 229 -7.47 -1.74 -5.26
CA PRO A 229 -7.58 -3.13 -5.66
C PRO A 229 -9.00 -3.61 -5.97
N ALA A 230 -9.98 -3.34 -5.09
CA ALA A 230 -11.34 -3.82 -5.29
C ALA A 230 -12.01 -3.12 -6.49
N GLU A 231 -11.78 -1.82 -6.65
CA GLU A 231 -12.24 -1.05 -7.80
C GLU A 231 -11.65 -1.58 -9.12
N PHE A 232 -10.34 -1.87 -9.13
CA PHE A 232 -9.66 -2.42 -10.31
C PHE A 232 -10.20 -3.81 -10.66
N ILE A 233 -10.34 -4.69 -9.66
CA ILE A 233 -10.89 -6.03 -9.84
C ILE A 233 -12.30 -5.96 -10.42
N TYR A 234 -13.15 -5.12 -9.83
CA TYR A 234 -14.53 -4.96 -10.28
C TYR A 234 -14.61 -4.43 -11.71
N THR A 235 -13.83 -3.38 -12.01
CA THR A 235 -13.90 -2.66 -13.28
C THR A 235 -13.29 -3.47 -14.43
N PHE A 236 -12.15 -4.11 -14.18
CA PHE A 236 -11.33 -4.68 -15.27
C PHE A 236 -11.18 -6.20 -15.22
N LEU A 237 -11.27 -6.83 -14.05
CA LEU A 237 -11.00 -8.26 -13.91
C LEU A 237 -12.26 -9.11 -13.75
N ARG A 238 -13.40 -8.51 -13.37
CA ARG A 238 -14.63 -9.23 -13.10
C ARG A 238 -15.06 -10.18 -14.22
N ASN A 239 -14.95 -9.74 -15.46
CA ASN A 239 -15.34 -10.52 -16.65
C ASN A 239 -14.19 -11.35 -17.25
N ARG A 240 -12.98 -11.27 -16.65
CA ARG A 240 -11.77 -11.96 -17.12
C ARG A 240 -11.37 -13.12 -16.22
N LEU A 241 -11.89 -13.16 -15.01
CA LEU A 241 -11.60 -14.18 -14.03
C LEU A 241 -12.85 -14.99 -13.73
N VAL A 242 -12.65 -16.28 -13.54
CA VAL A 242 -13.70 -17.17 -13.01
C VAL A 242 -13.60 -17.14 -11.49
N PHE A 243 -14.68 -16.71 -10.84
CA PHE A 243 -14.79 -16.68 -9.39
C PHE A 243 -15.57 -17.90 -8.91
N THR A 244 -15.01 -18.63 -7.97
CA THR A 244 -15.71 -19.74 -7.33
C THR A 244 -16.47 -19.19 -6.10
N PRO A 245 -17.79 -19.34 -6.04
CA PRO A 245 -18.55 -18.95 -4.85
C PRO A 245 -18.06 -19.67 -3.60
N THR A 246 -18.18 -19.03 -2.46
CA THR A 246 -17.88 -19.63 -1.15
C THR A 246 -19.01 -19.35 -0.18
N ASP A 247 -19.39 -20.36 0.60
CA ASP A 247 -20.38 -20.24 1.67
C ASP A 247 -19.76 -19.73 2.99
N ARG A 248 -18.46 -19.43 3.00
CA ARG A 248 -17.79 -18.90 4.18
C ARG A 248 -18.21 -17.45 4.41
N PRO A 249 -18.59 -17.08 5.64
CA PRO A 249 -18.87 -15.68 5.96
C PRO A 249 -17.60 -14.83 5.77
N VAL A 250 -17.76 -13.67 5.15
CA VAL A 250 -16.67 -12.72 4.89
C VAL A 250 -17.04 -11.39 5.55
N ALA A 251 -16.24 -10.96 6.53
CA ALA A 251 -16.36 -9.62 7.09
C ALA A 251 -15.65 -8.60 6.19
N VAL A 252 -16.36 -7.56 5.77
CA VAL A 252 -15.79 -6.46 4.98
C VAL A 252 -15.65 -5.22 5.84
N HIS A 253 -14.41 -4.79 6.09
CA HIS A 253 -14.12 -3.55 6.79
C HIS A 253 -13.72 -2.44 5.81
N ILE A 254 -14.57 -1.43 5.65
CA ILE A 254 -14.29 -0.26 4.82
C ILE A 254 -13.52 0.76 5.65
N THR A 255 -12.26 1.00 5.28
CA THR A 255 -11.40 1.96 5.98
C THR A 255 -11.87 3.41 5.80
N CYS A 256 -11.45 4.31 6.71
CA CYS A 256 -11.80 5.73 6.64
C CYS A 256 -11.35 6.39 5.33
N SER A 257 -10.16 6.04 4.84
CA SER A 257 -9.63 6.54 3.56
C SER A 257 -10.45 6.06 2.37
N MET A 258 -10.90 4.81 2.36
CA MET A 258 -11.79 4.29 1.32
C MET A 258 -13.12 5.03 1.30
N ARG A 259 -13.72 5.30 2.48
CA ARG A 259 -14.96 6.09 2.57
C ARG A 259 -14.79 7.51 2.06
N LYS A 260 -13.65 8.16 2.33
CA LYS A 260 -13.36 9.52 1.84
C LYS A 260 -13.19 9.62 0.33
N MET A 261 -12.67 8.58 -0.31
CA MET A 261 -12.49 8.53 -1.77
C MET A 261 -13.81 8.44 -2.55
N GLY A 262 -14.94 8.42 -1.87
CA GLY A 262 -16.26 8.30 -2.45
C GLY A 262 -16.72 6.85 -2.57
N PRO A 263 -17.96 6.61 -2.99
CA PRO A 263 -18.48 5.28 -3.16
C PRO A 263 -17.79 4.62 -4.37
N VAL A 264 -16.62 4.02 -4.15
CA VAL A 264 -16.37 2.83 -4.90
C VAL A 264 -17.60 1.98 -4.65
N SER A 265 -18.22 1.47 -5.71
CA SER A 265 -19.49 0.75 -5.61
C SER A 265 -19.36 -0.54 -4.81
N TYR A 266 -18.91 -0.42 -3.55
CA TYR A 266 -19.01 -1.49 -2.54
C TYR A 266 -20.48 -1.85 -2.26
N THR A 267 -21.43 -1.01 -2.70
CA THR A 267 -22.84 -1.34 -2.74
C THR A 267 -23.15 -2.60 -3.57
N HIS A 268 -22.28 -2.97 -4.49
CA HIS A 268 -22.38 -4.23 -5.21
C HIS A 268 -21.72 -5.41 -4.49
N LEU A 269 -20.89 -5.14 -3.48
CA LEU A 269 -20.43 -6.11 -2.49
C LEU A 269 -21.37 -6.11 -1.26
N ARG A 270 -22.64 -5.83 -1.44
CA ARG A 270 -23.67 -6.16 -0.43
C ARG A 270 -23.76 -7.68 -0.29
N ALA A 271 -22.73 -8.26 0.30
CA ALA A 271 -22.89 -9.39 1.15
C ALA A 271 -23.61 -8.83 2.37
N HIS A 272 -24.88 -9.18 2.51
CA HIS A 272 -25.79 -8.91 3.62
C HIS A 272 -25.20 -8.08 4.77
N GLU A 273 -25.75 -6.89 4.98
CA GLU A 273 -25.43 -5.98 6.07
C GLU A 273 -25.57 -6.70 7.40
N THR A 274 -24.47 -7.20 7.93
CA THR A 274 -24.40 -7.71 9.30
C THR A 274 -23.63 -6.79 10.24
N SER A 275 -23.31 -5.58 9.79
CA SER A 275 -22.56 -4.60 10.62
C SER A 275 -23.44 -3.59 11.35
N GLN A 276 -24.76 -3.74 11.35
CA GLN A 276 -25.68 -2.92 12.16
C GLN A 276 -26.13 -3.61 13.46
N ASP A 277 -25.77 -4.88 13.64
CA ASP A 277 -26.21 -5.67 14.82
C ASP A 277 -25.05 -6.01 15.80
N LEU A 278 -23.97 -5.21 15.82
CA LEU A 278 -22.91 -5.28 16.82
C LEU A 278 -22.69 -3.95 17.51
#